data_9bf4f302456f0486d7e6f4add4040c69
#
_entry.id   9bf4f302456f0486d7e6f4add4040c69
#
_cell.length_a   1.000
_cell.length_b   1.000
_cell.length_c   1.000
_cell.angle_alpha   90.00
_cell.angle_beta   90.00
_cell.angle_gamma   90.00
#
_symmetry.space_group_name_H-M   'P 1'
#
loop_
_entity.id
_entity.type
_entity.pdbx_description
1 polymer ?
#
loop_
_entity_poly.entity_id
_entity_poly.type
_entity_poly.pdbx_seq_one_letter_code
_entity_poly.pdbx_strand_id
1 'polypeptide(L)'
;MAVYRADQAQVTFMTEPAAGGYVEQAPKDTAKTGSGADTDLDGNHEAGSTSLTVTDSTGFSVGDAILIGYWHDSTTATNENEIRQIEHITGNVIYLSAPTAFYHADGGGTDNVFEVTPTTANLQDADSQYINLIPGAYETVDVPDPEMAIEGRWFLGTTSKRAFYAAYSGQQTYAGSIGGFALLDGKALRYPIGKVYSTTTFTNDVTAMKRTFAAALKKGDLYVALGGTSSDAAIAVTTKVMFGRGSETSEIRQSTSVLASASAGTIRLDYPLQFDHAAGDMHVIGTAASNTTIATTQTIPYTHSIKETVDLDSVSWHVHMLPSDETRANAFDRRYYGGKIGSMTISGEEGGMVTASWDGVNFLGMIHNQKTVDLSTDITTPFFADMQSIINSKVDFPTNEPYYFSQGEVTMFGQTIARIRSFSLSISNNEEPRYYIKKQMGRKRGPTEIREQRREYSLAVTLALPDAAAANTAQRTLFQEMLLEGNYGSATDFIRTGKKGFDVSITLTRGNVVTGFEDKITITIPDDGAAATGGNQQGAFIRTAPHNITEDNPFQVEADILFRNLSITVQDAEHYYP
;
A
#
# COMPACT_ATOMS: atom_id res chain seq x y z
N MET A 1 6.57 -13.92 35.66
CA MET A 1 5.78 -12.78 35.15
C MET A 1 6.19 -12.63 33.68
N ALA A 2 5.28 -12.92 32.76
CA ALA A 2 5.53 -12.75 31.34
C ALA A 2 5.61 -11.25 31.02
N VAL A 3 6.59 -10.83 30.25
CA VAL A 3 6.78 -9.44 29.80
C VAL A 3 6.84 -9.40 28.28
N TYR A 4 6.34 -8.35 27.67
CA TYR A 4 6.49 -8.14 26.23
C TYR A 4 7.92 -7.71 25.92
N ARG A 5 8.47 -8.25 24.85
CA ARG A 5 9.84 -7.96 24.41
C ARG A 5 9.82 -7.40 22.98
N ALA A 6 10.68 -6.43 22.73
CA ALA A 6 10.78 -5.81 21.42
C ALA A 6 11.24 -6.79 20.33
N ASP A 7 12.06 -7.77 20.66
CA ASP A 7 12.53 -8.82 19.76
C ASP A 7 11.45 -9.85 19.37
N GLN A 8 10.29 -9.77 20.01
CA GLN A 8 9.10 -10.56 19.69
C GLN A 8 7.96 -9.72 19.11
N ALA A 9 8.24 -8.46 18.81
CA ALA A 9 7.29 -7.59 18.13
C ALA A 9 7.46 -7.72 16.61
N GLN A 10 6.34 -7.79 15.90
CA GLN A 10 6.30 -7.82 14.45
C GLN A 10 5.34 -6.75 13.95
N VAL A 11 5.78 -5.98 12.95
CA VAL A 11 4.94 -5.01 12.25
C VAL A 11 4.86 -5.40 10.79
N THR A 12 3.66 -5.63 10.32
CA THR A 12 3.37 -5.94 8.93
C THR A 12 2.37 -4.95 8.37
N PHE A 13 2.31 -4.83 7.07
CA PHE A 13 1.35 -3.97 6.41
C PHE A 13 0.57 -4.71 5.32
N MET A 14 -0.59 -4.18 4.98
CA MET A 14 -1.43 -4.65 3.88
C MET A 14 -2.05 -3.45 3.19
N THR A 15 -2.14 -3.49 1.88
CA THR A 15 -2.87 -2.49 1.11
C THR A 15 -4.37 -2.59 1.37
N GLU A 16 -5.03 -1.46 1.38
CA GLU A 16 -6.48 -1.41 1.48
C GLU A 16 -7.09 -1.16 0.10
N PRO A 17 -8.14 -1.90 -0.30
CA PRO A 17 -8.85 -1.65 -1.56
C PRO A 17 -9.47 -0.26 -1.61
N ALA A 18 -9.88 0.25 -0.45
CA ALA A 18 -10.36 1.63 -0.28
C ALA A 18 -9.88 2.17 1.07
N ALA A 19 -9.73 3.48 1.18
CA ALA A 19 -9.18 4.11 2.38
C ALA A 19 -9.97 3.75 3.65
N GLY A 20 -9.31 3.11 4.60
CA GLY A 20 -9.88 2.62 5.84
C GLY A 20 -10.60 1.27 5.74
N GLY A 21 -10.78 0.73 4.54
CA GLY A 21 -11.33 -0.59 4.30
C GLY A 21 -10.26 -1.67 4.46
N TYR A 22 -9.85 -1.93 5.68
CA TYR A 22 -8.88 -2.99 5.94
C TYR A 22 -9.43 -4.36 5.53
N VAL A 23 -8.60 -5.13 4.85
CA VAL A 23 -8.96 -6.45 4.34
C VAL A 23 -8.88 -7.45 5.47
N GLU A 24 -10.02 -8.02 5.79
CA GLU A 24 -10.14 -9.10 6.75
C GLU A 24 -11.27 -10.01 6.33
N GLN A 25 -10.93 -11.24 6.05
CA GLN A 25 -11.91 -12.23 5.70
C GLN A 25 -12.67 -12.69 6.95
N ALA A 26 -13.98 -12.75 6.88
CA ALA A 26 -14.76 -13.42 7.90
C ALA A 26 -14.38 -14.90 7.94
N PRO A 27 -14.16 -15.46 9.11
CA PRO A 27 -13.90 -16.88 9.25
C PRO A 27 -15.04 -17.71 8.63
N LYS A 28 -14.67 -18.76 7.93
CA LYS A 28 -15.61 -19.67 7.25
C LYS A 28 -16.73 -20.21 8.14
N ASP A 29 -16.40 -20.41 9.41
CA ASP A 29 -17.30 -20.97 10.43
C ASP A 29 -17.87 -19.91 11.38
N THR A 30 -17.87 -18.63 10.98
CA THR A 30 -18.49 -17.58 11.81
C THR A 30 -19.97 -17.94 12.04
N ALA A 31 -20.32 -18.20 13.28
CA ALA A 31 -21.68 -18.62 13.61
C ALA A 31 -22.61 -17.39 13.70
N LYS A 32 -23.76 -17.46 12.99
CA LYS A 32 -24.85 -16.53 13.24
C LYS A 32 -25.24 -16.59 14.71
N THR A 33 -25.40 -15.45 15.36
CA THR A 33 -25.97 -15.40 16.70
C THR A 33 -27.38 -16.02 16.67
N GLY A 34 -27.67 -17.02 17.44
CA GLY A 34 -28.83 -17.91 17.30
C GLY A 34 -30.16 -17.26 16.92
N SER A 35 -30.64 -16.27 17.67
CA SER A 35 -31.80 -15.43 17.34
C SER A 35 -31.39 -14.05 16.78
N GLY A 36 -30.14 -13.91 16.34
CA GLY A 36 -29.58 -12.63 15.88
C GLY A 36 -30.29 -12.08 14.66
N ALA A 37 -30.27 -10.77 14.53
CA ALA A 37 -30.87 -10.08 13.40
C ALA A 37 -30.21 -10.49 12.09
N ASP A 38 -31.00 -10.57 11.04
CA ASP A 38 -30.56 -10.72 9.65
C ASP A 38 -31.39 -9.83 8.74
N THR A 39 -30.76 -9.35 7.68
CA THR A 39 -31.43 -8.48 6.72
C THR A 39 -30.68 -8.51 5.39
N ASP A 40 -31.37 -8.11 4.32
CA ASP A 40 -30.76 -7.96 3.00
C ASP A 40 -30.25 -6.53 2.81
N LEU A 41 -29.22 -6.37 2.00
CA LEU A 41 -28.80 -5.07 1.53
C LEU A 41 -29.86 -4.45 0.62
N ASP A 42 -30.08 -3.16 0.74
CA ASP A 42 -30.93 -2.36 -0.15
C ASP A 42 -30.03 -1.43 -0.98
N GLY A 43 -29.62 -1.94 -2.14
CA GLY A 43 -28.69 -1.28 -3.06
C GLY A 43 -27.23 -1.74 -2.96
N ASN A 44 -26.46 -1.36 -3.97
CA ASN A 44 -25.03 -1.69 -4.05
C ASN A 44 -24.19 -0.82 -3.12
N HIS A 45 -23.18 -1.43 -2.52
CA HIS A 45 -22.22 -0.75 -1.64
C HIS A 45 -20.81 -0.91 -2.19
N GLU A 46 -20.21 0.22 -2.55
CA GLU A 46 -18.82 0.26 -3.05
C GLU A 46 -17.81 -0.02 -1.93
N ALA A 47 -16.63 -0.53 -2.27
CA ALA A 47 -15.52 -0.63 -1.34
C ALA A 47 -15.20 0.76 -0.75
N GLY A 48 -15.04 0.83 0.56
CA GLY A 48 -14.88 2.08 1.29
C GLY A 48 -16.19 2.67 1.84
N SER A 49 -17.32 1.97 1.67
CA SER A 49 -18.59 2.39 2.26
C SER A 49 -18.52 2.40 3.78
N THR A 50 -18.90 3.51 4.38
CA THR A 50 -18.98 3.68 5.85
C THR A 50 -20.37 3.43 6.41
N SER A 51 -21.33 3.15 5.54
CA SER A 51 -22.70 2.83 5.92
C SER A 51 -23.32 1.87 4.92
N LEU A 52 -24.24 1.07 5.41
CA LEU A 52 -25.04 0.13 4.63
C LEU A 52 -26.51 0.53 4.71
N THR A 53 -27.19 0.57 3.58
CA THR A 53 -28.65 0.62 3.54
C THR A 53 -29.15 -0.82 3.53
N VAL A 54 -30.06 -1.14 4.43
CA VAL A 54 -30.64 -2.48 4.57
C VAL A 54 -32.16 -2.42 4.46
N THR A 55 -32.79 -3.54 4.14
CA THR A 55 -34.26 -3.60 4.01
C THR A 55 -34.97 -3.43 5.37
N ASP A 56 -34.37 -3.97 6.43
CA ASP A 56 -34.90 -3.84 7.80
C ASP A 56 -33.75 -3.86 8.80
N SER A 57 -33.60 -2.84 9.61
CA SER A 57 -32.60 -2.75 10.65
C SER A 57 -33.09 -3.22 12.03
N THR A 58 -34.31 -3.74 12.12
CA THR A 58 -34.90 -4.18 13.38
C THR A 58 -34.12 -5.35 13.98
N GLY A 59 -33.74 -5.25 15.23
CA GLY A 59 -33.00 -6.27 15.96
C GLY A 59 -31.50 -6.01 16.05
N PHE A 60 -30.93 -5.14 15.21
CA PHE A 60 -29.53 -4.73 15.35
C PHE A 60 -29.37 -3.64 16.41
N SER A 61 -28.26 -3.68 17.11
CA SER A 61 -27.89 -2.71 18.14
C SER A 61 -26.51 -2.11 17.88
N VAL A 62 -26.30 -0.91 18.40
CA VAL A 62 -24.97 -0.28 18.38
C VAL A 62 -23.99 -1.12 19.20
N GLY A 63 -22.85 -1.45 18.62
CA GLY A 63 -21.84 -2.31 19.22
C GLY A 63 -21.88 -3.76 18.72
N ASP A 64 -22.94 -4.18 18.04
CA ASP A 64 -23.01 -5.52 17.47
C ASP A 64 -21.94 -5.72 16.39
N ALA A 65 -21.41 -6.92 16.31
CA ALA A 65 -20.61 -7.38 15.20
C ALA A 65 -21.53 -7.93 14.12
N ILE A 66 -21.33 -7.47 12.88
CA ILE A 66 -22.10 -7.93 11.73
C ILE A 66 -21.18 -8.53 10.67
N LEU A 67 -21.62 -9.62 10.08
CA LEU A 67 -21.08 -10.18 8.86
C LEU A 67 -21.81 -9.54 7.68
N ILE A 68 -21.05 -8.99 6.76
CA ILE A 68 -21.55 -8.43 5.51
C ILE A 68 -21.12 -9.37 4.40
N GLY A 69 -22.05 -9.78 3.55
CA GLY A 69 -21.79 -10.70 2.46
C GLY A 69 -22.57 -12.01 2.61
N TYR A 70 -22.12 -13.05 1.93
CA TYR A 70 -22.84 -14.30 1.88
C TYR A 70 -22.55 -15.17 3.09
N TRP A 71 -23.59 -15.54 3.84
CA TRP A 71 -23.51 -16.58 4.85
C TRP A 71 -23.33 -17.90 4.15
N HIS A 72 -22.17 -18.50 4.19
CA HIS A 72 -22.00 -19.93 4.11
C HIS A 72 -20.72 -20.51 3.55
N ASP A 73 -20.48 -21.67 3.99
CA ASP A 73 -20.00 -22.96 3.51
C ASP A 73 -20.26 -23.31 2.02
N SER A 74 -20.63 -22.41 1.17
CA SER A 74 -21.00 -22.78 -0.17
C SER A 74 -19.79 -22.70 -1.11
N THR A 75 -19.52 -23.82 -1.75
CA THR A 75 -18.62 -23.90 -2.91
C THR A 75 -19.03 -22.99 -4.07
N THR A 76 -20.14 -22.27 -3.93
CA THR A 76 -20.72 -21.34 -4.89
C THR A 76 -20.73 -19.89 -4.41
N ALA A 77 -20.00 -19.56 -3.35
CA ALA A 77 -19.86 -18.17 -2.91
C ALA A 77 -19.32 -17.31 -4.07
N THR A 78 -20.07 -16.27 -4.40
CA THR A 78 -19.70 -15.32 -5.46
C THR A 78 -19.23 -13.99 -4.91
N ASN A 79 -19.38 -13.78 -3.60
CA ASN A 79 -19.07 -12.55 -2.90
C ASN A 79 -18.19 -12.83 -1.68
N GLU A 80 -17.37 -11.89 -1.32
CA GLU A 80 -16.52 -11.98 -0.15
C GLU A 80 -17.24 -11.51 1.10
N ASN A 81 -16.86 -12.09 2.23
CA ASN A 81 -17.42 -11.76 3.53
C ASN A 81 -16.46 -10.90 4.33
N GLU A 82 -17.00 -9.93 5.06
CA GLU A 82 -16.23 -9.14 6.00
C GLU A 82 -17.03 -8.87 7.28
N ILE A 83 -16.32 -8.74 8.39
CA ILE A 83 -16.91 -8.41 9.68
C ILE A 83 -16.66 -6.93 9.99
N ARG A 84 -17.73 -6.24 10.38
CA ARG A 84 -17.67 -4.86 10.87
C ARG A 84 -18.50 -4.71 12.13
N GLN A 85 -18.18 -3.70 12.91
CA GLN A 85 -18.97 -3.35 14.10
C GLN A 85 -19.92 -2.21 13.78
N ILE A 86 -21.13 -2.27 14.33
CA ILE A 86 -22.12 -1.21 14.20
C ILE A 86 -21.76 -0.06 15.13
N GLU A 87 -21.59 1.12 14.59
CA GLU A 87 -21.33 2.33 15.36
C GLU A 87 -22.59 3.15 15.62
N HIS A 88 -23.52 3.17 14.66
CA HIS A 88 -24.76 3.92 14.76
C HIS A 88 -25.82 3.35 13.81
N ILE A 89 -27.09 3.50 14.15
CA ILE A 89 -28.23 3.12 13.31
C ILE A 89 -29.18 4.31 13.19
N THR A 90 -29.63 4.58 11.98
CA THR A 90 -30.66 5.61 11.73
C THR A 90 -31.64 5.13 10.66
N GLY A 91 -32.87 4.78 11.06
CA GLY A 91 -33.80 4.10 10.15
C GLY A 91 -33.16 2.81 9.64
N ASN A 92 -33.25 2.55 8.37
CA ASN A 92 -32.66 1.37 7.74
C ASN A 92 -31.20 1.58 7.28
N VAL A 93 -30.49 2.56 7.85
CA VAL A 93 -29.07 2.79 7.56
C VAL A 93 -28.23 2.40 8.77
N ILE A 94 -27.35 1.44 8.58
CA ILE A 94 -26.37 0.96 9.55
C ILE A 94 -25.03 1.62 9.24
N TYR A 95 -24.45 2.34 10.20
CA TYR A 95 -23.14 2.98 10.09
C TYR A 95 -22.09 2.10 10.74
N LEU A 96 -20.97 1.92 10.02
CA LEU A 96 -19.90 1.01 10.39
C LEU A 96 -18.78 1.73 11.15
N SER A 97 -18.12 0.99 12.02
CA SER A 97 -16.95 1.48 12.76
C SER A 97 -15.71 1.68 11.88
N ALA A 98 -15.62 0.96 10.77
CA ALA A 98 -14.62 1.12 9.73
C ALA A 98 -15.27 0.90 8.36
N PRO A 99 -14.72 1.48 7.28
CA PRO A 99 -15.23 1.28 5.93
C PRO A 99 -15.16 -0.19 5.49
N THR A 100 -15.99 -0.55 4.50
CA THR A 100 -15.92 -1.88 3.86
C THR A 100 -14.66 -2.00 3.00
N ALA A 101 -14.09 -3.21 2.95
CA ALA A 101 -12.97 -3.52 2.06
C ALA A 101 -13.46 -3.96 0.68
N PHE A 102 -14.61 -4.61 0.63
CA PHE A 102 -15.12 -5.24 -0.58
C PHE A 102 -16.31 -4.49 -1.17
N TYR A 103 -16.54 -4.75 -2.44
CA TYR A 103 -17.78 -4.37 -3.11
C TYR A 103 -18.87 -5.38 -2.75
N HIS A 104 -20.03 -4.89 -2.36
CA HIS A 104 -21.21 -5.69 -2.05
C HIS A 104 -22.36 -5.30 -2.97
N ALA A 105 -22.76 -6.23 -3.82
CA ALA A 105 -23.87 -6.00 -4.73
C ALA A 105 -25.23 -6.27 -4.06
N ASP A 106 -26.24 -5.49 -4.42
CA ASP A 106 -27.62 -5.83 -4.16
C ASP A 106 -28.02 -6.98 -5.08
N GLY A 107 -27.87 -8.19 -4.58
CA GLY A 107 -28.10 -9.42 -5.35
C GLY A 107 -29.45 -10.07 -5.14
N GLY A 108 -30.43 -9.35 -4.57
CA GLY A 108 -31.75 -9.93 -4.33
C GLY A 108 -31.74 -11.16 -3.41
N GLY A 109 -31.05 -11.04 -2.27
CA GLY A 109 -30.90 -12.09 -1.26
C GLY A 109 -29.57 -12.87 -1.32
N THR A 110 -28.55 -12.32 -1.99
CA THR A 110 -27.21 -12.92 -2.07
C THR A 110 -26.19 -12.23 -1.16
N ASP A 111 -26.32 -10.94 -0.90
CA ASP A 111 -25.51 -10.24 0.07
C ASP A 111 -26.36 -9.82 1.26
N ASN A 112 -26.17 -10.50 2.36
CA ASN A 112 -26.95 -10.33 3.57
C ASN A 112 -26.10 -9.74 4.68
N VAL A 113 -26.75 -9.11 5.62
CA VAL A 113 -26.16 -8.58 6.84
C VAL A 113 -26.66 -9.39 8.02
N PHE A 114 -25.75 -10.03 8.74
CA PHE A 114 -26.09 -10.90 9.88
C PHE A 114 -25.42 -10.39 11.15
N GLU A 115 -26.15 -10.42 12.25
CA GLU A 115 -25.51 -10.32 13.56
C GLU A 115 -24.71 -11.59 13.84
N VAL A 116 -23.43 -11.43 14.20
CA VAL A 116 -22.53 -12.55 14.47
C VAL A 116 -21.86 -12.42 15.82
N THR A 117 -21.59 -13.54 16.44
CA THR A 117 -20.73 -13.61 17.62
C THR A 117 -19.37 -14.15 17.18
N PRO A 118 -18.34 -13.31 17.08
CA PRO A 118 -16.99 -13.79 16.77
C PRO A 118 -16.53 -14.75 17.86
N THR A 119 -16.19 -15.96 17.49
CA THR A 119 -15.62 -16.94 18.42
C THR A 119 -14.14 -17.14 18.10
N THR A 120 -13.33 -17.40 19.11
CA THR A 120 -11.88 -17.60 18.98
C THR A 120 -11.52 -18.71 17.99
N ALA A 121 -12.33 -19.74 17.90
CA ALA A 121 -12.09 -20.86 17.00
C ALA A 121 -12.30 -20.48 15.53
N ASN A 122 -13.12 -19.48 15.27
CA ASN A 122 -13.55 -19.10 13.93
C ASN A 122 -12.65 -18.02 13.30
N LEU A 123 -11.79 -17.37 14.10
CA LEU A 123 -10.82 -16.38 13.63
C LEU A 123 -9.52 -17.01 13.09
N GLN A 124 -9.39 -18.32 13.21
CA GLN A 124 -8.22 -19.10 12.82
C GLN A 124 -8.38 -19.76 11.45
N ASP A 125 -9.07 -19.15 10.51
CA ASP A 125 -9.25 -19.81 9.23
C ASP A 125 -7.91 -19.97 8.51
N ALA A 126 -7.49 -21.24 8.38
CA ALA A 126 -6.35 -21.64 7.58
C ALA A 126 -6.51 -21.23 6.10
N ASP A 127 -7.71 -20.91 5.69
CA ASP A 127 -8.06 -20.53 4.32
C ASP A 127 -8.02 -19.01 4.08
N SER A 128 -7.73 -18.18 5.10
CA SER A 128 -7.45 -16.77 4.88
C SER A 128 -6.27 -16.64 3.91
N GLN A 129 -6.52 -16.03 2.78
CA GLN A 129 -5.56 -16.00 1.66
C GLN A 129 -4.88 -14.65 1.52
N TYR A 130 -5.17 -13.71 2.42
CA TYR A 130 -4.56 -12.40 2.41
C TYR A 130 -3.17 -12.46 3.04
N ILE A 131 -2.22 -11.86 2.36
CA ILE A 131 -0.82 -11.89 2.75
C ILE A 131 -0.44 -10.53 3.31
N ASN A 132 0.04 -10.51 4.55
CA ASN A 132 0.67 -9.34 5.13
C ASN A 132 2.10 -9.23 4.59
N LEU A 133 2.52 -8.01 4.26
CA LEU A 133 3.81 -7.70 3.69
C LEU A 133 4.73 -7.09 4.75
N ILE A 134 6.01 -7.25 4.55
CA ILE A 134 7.06 -6.55 5.29
C ILE A 134 7.71 -5.57 4.31
N PRO A 135 7.87 -4.27 4.65
CA PRO A 135 8.37 -3.27 3.72
C PRO A 135 9.84 -3.52 3.30
N GLY A 136 10.56 -4.27 4.08
CA GLY A 136 11.97 -4.60 3.92
C GLY A 136 12.56 -4.99 5.27
N ALA A 137 13.86 -5.25 5.35
CA ALA A 137 14.52 -5.47 6.64
C ALA A 137 14.66 -4.13 7.38
N TYR A 138 13.94 -3.96 8.48
CA TYR A 138 13.93 -2.74 9.30
C TYR A 138 14.36 -3.07 10.73
N GLU A 139 14.96 -2.07 11.40
CA GLU A 139 15.40 -2.18 12.79
C GLU A 139 14.54 -1.37 13.76
N THR A 140 13.88 -0.33 13.27
CA THR A 140 13.11 0.59 14.10
C THR A 140 11.74 0.86 13.50
N VAL A 141 10.73 0.80 14.36
CA VAL A 141 9.36 1.19 14.03
C VAL A 141 8.81 2.02 15.17
N ASP A 142 8.29 3.17 14.84
CA ASP A 142 7.50 3.98 15.74
C ASP A 142 6.03 3.60 15.55
N VAL A 143 5.49 2.89 16.55
CA VAL A 143 4.13 2.39 16.50
C VAL A 143 3.16 3.55 16.68
N PRO A 144 2.12 3.67 15.83
CA PRO A 144 1.19 4.81 15.88
C PRO A 144 0.21 4.72 17.06
N ASP A 145 0.74 4.70 18.27
CA ASP A 145 -0.06 4.69 19.48
C ASP A 145 -0.97 5.93 19.55
N PRO A 146 -2.20 5.80 20.05
CA PRO A 146 -3.14 6.90 20.10
C PRO A 146 -2.65 8.00 21.01
N GLU A 147 -2.28 9.13 20.44
CA GLU A 147 -2.06 10.36 21.19
C GLU A 147 -3.38 11.08 21.41
N MET A 148 -3.65 11.41 22.65
CA MET A 148 -4.86 12.14 23.04
C MET A 148 -4.48 13.52 23.57
N ALA A 149 -4.95 14.56 22.91
CA ALA A 149 -4.83 15.91 23.44
C ALA A 149 -5.64 16.03 24.74
N ILE A 150 -4.98 16.22 25.86
CA ILE A 150 -5.63 16.45 27.15
C ILE A 150 -5.50 17.92 27.52
N GLU A 151 -6.62 18.61 27.61
CA GLU A 151 -6.67 20.02 27.98
C GLU A 151 -7.12 20.20 29.44
N GLY A 152 -6.27 20.80 30.25
CA GLY A 152 -6.67 21.29 31.57
C GLY A 152 -7.47 22.58 31.47
N ARG A 153 -8.57 22.67 32.20
CA ARG A 153 -9.41 23.88 32.26
C ARG A 153 -9.39 24.46 33.68
N TRP A 154 -9.23 25.76 33.76
CA TRP A 154 -9.26 26.54 34.98
C TRP A 154 -10.52 27.37 35.04
N PHE A 155 -11.14 27.45 36.23
CA PHE A 155 -12.25 28.37 36.49
C PHE A 155 -11.80 29.62 37.22
N LEU A 156 -12.24 30.76 36.73
CA LEU A 156 -12.11 32.03 37.44
C LEU A 156 -13.09 32.03 38.62
N GLY A 157 -12.58 32.26 39.85
CA GLY A 157 -13.42 32.46 41.03
C GLY A 157 -13.67 31.23 41.90
N THR A 158 -13.13 30.08 41.60
CA THR A 158 -13.09 28.96 42.55
C THR A 158 -12.01 29.18 43.60
N THR A 159 -12.33 28.81 44.82
CA THR A 159 -11.46 28.97 45.98
C THR A 159 -10.09 28.37 45.73
N SER A 160 -9.22 29.24 45.29
CA SER A 160 -7.79 29.08 45.34
C SER A 160 -7.22 27.80 44.82
N LYS A 161 -6.79 27.69 43.68
CA LYS A 161 -5.63 26.81 43.52
C LYS A 161 -5.05 27.00 42.13
N ARG A 162 -3.75 26.97 42.06
CA ARG A 162 -2.99 26.97 40.80
C ARG A 162 -3.15 25.68 40.01
N ALA A 163 -4.04 24.77 40.44
CA ALA A 163 -4.34 23.52 39.76
C ALA A 163 -5.53 23.71 38.80
N PHE A 164 -5.53 22.98 37.71
CA PHE A 164 -6.68 22.94 36.79
C PHE A 164 -7.89 22.28 37.48
N TYR A 165 -9.08 22.74 37.13
CA TYR A 165 -10.32 22.22 37.71
C TYR A 165 -10.71 20.86 37.12
N ALA A 166 -10.58 20.72 35.81
CA ALA A 166 -10.90 19.48 35.09
C ALA A 166 -10.00 19.34 33.85
N ALA A 167 -9.70 18.12 33.51
CA ALA A 167 -9.04 17.79 32.25
C ALA A 167 -10.04 17.13 31.30
N TYR A 168 -10.04 17.56 30.07
CA TYR A 168 -10.88 17.00 29.02
C TYR A 168 -10.01 16.43 27.93
N SER A 169 -10.36 15.25 27.47
CA SER A 169 -9.71 14.64 26.32
C SER A 169 -10.22 15.28 25.03
N GLY A 170 -9.30 15.73 24.18
CA GLY A 170 -9.54 16.32 22.88
C GLY A 170 -9.45 15.30 21.74
N GLN A 171 -8.86 15.74 20.63
CA GLN A 171 -8.64 14.92 19.45
C GLN A 171 -7.64 13.80 19.74
N GLN A 172 -7.80 12.68 19.03
CA GLN A 172 -6.84 11.58 18.97
C GLN A 172 -6.14 11.60 17.63
N THR A 173 -4.83 11.41 17.64
CA THR A 173 -4.00 11.22 16.46
C THR A 173 -3.36 9.85 16.51
N TYR A 174 -3.14 9.28 15.33
CA TYR A 174 -2.47 7.99 15.15
C TYR A 174 -1.39 8.20 14.10
N ALA A 175 -0.17 8.44 14.53
CA ALA A 175 0.96 8.68 13.63
C ALA A 175 2.11 7.74 13.98
N GLY A 176 2.73 7.17 12.95
CA GLY A 176 3.86 6.27 13.09
C GLY A 176 4.89 6.46 12.01
N SER A 177 6.01 5.76 12.14
CA SER A 177 7.08 5.76 11.15
C SER A 177 7.77 4.40 11.09
N ILE A 178 8.38 4.08 9.95
CA ILE A 178 9.31 2.96 9.81
C ILE A 178 10.65 3.56 9.43
N GLY A 179 11.64 3.44 10.32
CA GLY A 179 13.02 3.85 10.07
C GLY A 179 13.66 3.02 8.96
N GLY A 180 14.79 3.47 8.45
CA GLY A 180 15.45 2.94 7.27
C GLY A 180 15.39 1.43 7.10
N PHE A 181 14.52 0.94 6.24
CA PHE A 181 14.44 -0.46 5.85
C PHE A 181 15.27 -0.71 4.58
N ALA A 182 15.97 -1.84 4.54
CA ALA A 182 16.71 -2.24 3.35
C ALA A 182 15.76 -2.44 2.16
N LEU A 183 16.10 -1.85 1.02
CA LEU A 183 15.30 -1.96 -0.19
C LEU A 183 15.52 -3.33 -0.82
N LEU A 184 14.56 -4.23 -0.68
CA LEU A 184 14.59 -5.60 -1.17
C LEU A 184 13.79 -5.78 -2.46
N ASP A 185 12.74 -5.01 -2.62
CA ASP A 185 11.87 -4.95 -3.80
C ASP A 185 11.21 -3.57 -3.91
N GLY A 186 10.30 -3.40 -4.85
CA GLY A 186 9.59 -2.13 -5.04
C GLY A 186 8.21 -2.05 -4.39
N LYS A 187 7.77 -3.09 -3.67
CA LYS A 187 6.40 -3.15 -3.12
C LYS A 187 6.06 -1.96 -2.21
N ALA A 188 7.03 -1.56 -1.38
CA ALA A 188 6.87 -0.47 -0.43
C ALA A 188 6.90 0.93 -1.08
N LEU A 189 7.47 1.06 -2.28
CA LEU A 189 7.71 2.37 -2.89
C LEU A 189 6.45 3.03 -3.46
N ARG A 190 5.40 2.24 -3.72
CA ARG A 190 4.19 2.74 -4.36
C ARG A 190 3.35 3.65 -3.46
N TYR A 191 3.28 3.34 -2.16
CA TYR A 191 2.34 4.00 -1.25
C TYR A 191 2.52 5.51 -1.11
N PRO A 192 3.74 6.06 -1.08
CA PRO A 192 3.92 7.51 -1.07
C PRO A 192 3.85 8.15 -2.46
N ILE A 193 3.84 7.35 -3.54
CA ILE A 193 3.89 7.86 -4.93
C ILE A 193 2.53 7.76 -5.60
N GLY A 194 1.95 6.57 -5.59
CA GLY A 194 0.69 6.32 -6.27
C GLY A 194 0.45 4.85 -6.56
N LYS A 195 -0.13 4.56 -7.72
CA LYS A 195 -0.56 3.21 -8.08
C LYS A 195 0.48 2.45 -8.87
N VAL A 196 0.44 1.13 -8.73
CA VAL A 196 1.27 0.22 -9.49
C VAL A 196 0.49 -0.40 -10.64
N TYR A 197 1.10 -0.37 -11.81
CA TYR A 197 0.61 -1.02 -13.02
C TYR A 197 1.57 -2.16 -13.35
N SER A 198 1.06 -3.39 -13.32
CA SER A 198 1.89 -4.58 -13.49
C SER A 198 1.68 -5.22 -14.85
N THR A 199 2.76 -5.53 -15.53
CA THR A 199 2.74 -6.18 -16.84
C THR A 199 3.77 -7.30 -16.90
N THR A 200 3.59 -8.19 -17.87
CA THR A 200 4.59 -9.22 -18.19
C THR A 200 4.58 -9.51 -19.69
N THR A 201 5.72 -9.84 -20.23
CA THR A 201 5.86 -10.29 -21.62
C THR A 201 5.47 -11.74 -21.84
N PHE A 202 5.20 -12.49 -20.74
CA PHE A 202 4.83 -13.91 -20.77
C PHE A 202 3.33 -14.15 -20.97
N THR A 203 2.60 -13.19 -21.49
CA THR A 203 1.24 -13.37 -21.96
C THR A 203 1.20 -13.61 -23.46
N ASN A 204 0.67 -14.74 -23.88
CA ASN A 204 0.39 -14.96 -25.28
C ASN A 204 -0.97 -14.39 -25.66
N ASP A 205 -1.06 -13.76 -26.82
CA ASP A 205 -2.33 -13.32 -27.43
C ASP A 205 -3.13 -14.46 -28.03
N VAL A 206 -2.71 -15.70 -27.78
CA VAL A 206 -3.42 -16.89 -28.28
C VAL A 206 -4.74 -17.00 -27.52
N THR A 207 -5.81 -17.25 -28.26
CA THR A 207 -7.17 -17.41 -27.70
C THR A 207 -7.24 -18.40 -26.53
N ALA A 208 -6.39 -19.41 -26.55
CA ALA A 208 -6.27 -20.40 -25.49
C ALA A 208 -5.74 -19.87 -24.13
N MET A 209 -5.11 -18.71 -24.12
CA MET A 209 -4.58 -18.07 -22.90
C MET A 209 -5.46 -16.90 -22.44
N LYS A 210 -6.64 -16.80 -22.99
CA LYS A 210 -7.61 -15.77 -22.64
C LYS A 210 -8.89 -16.40 -22.11
N ARG A 211 -9.54 -15.67 -21.22
CA ARG A 211 -10.90 -15.95 -20.79
C ARG A 211 -11.67 -14.64 -20.75
N THR A 212 -12.91 -14.70 -21.22
CA THR A 212 -13.77 -13.54 -21.28
C THR A 212 -14.59 -13.43 -20.00
N PHE A 213 -14.70 -12.25 -19.44
CA PHE A 213 -15.69 -11.90 -18.43
C PHE A 213 -16.72 -10.96 -19.03
N ALA A 214 -18.00 -11.32 -18.89
CA ALA A 214 -19.10 -10.64 -19.58
C ALA A 214 -19.61 -9.40 -18.82
N ALA A 215 -19.45 -9.35 -17.50
CA ALA A 215 -19.84 -8.24 -16.66
C ALA A 215 -18.63 -7.34 -16.37
N ALA A 216 -18.84 -6.03 -16.23
CA ALA A 216 -17.80 -5.13 -15.75
C ALA A 216 -17.44 -5.51 -14.30
N LEU A 217 -16.15 -5.48 -14.00
CA LEU A 217 -15.60 -5.72 -12.66
C LEU A 217 -15.35 -4.39 -11.97
N LYS A 218 -15.54 -4.38 -10.67
CA LYS A 218 -15.38 -3.21 -9.83
C LYS A 218 -14.12 -3.29 -8.98
N LYS A 219 -13.57 -2.16 -8.63
CA LYS A 219 -12.58 -2.06 -7.57
C LYS A 219 -13.15 -2.70 -6.29
N GLY A 220 -12.39 -3.60 -5.69
CA GLY A 220 -12.84 -4.36 -4.51
C GLY A 220 -13.46 -5.73 -4.83
N ASP A 221 -13.69 -6.07 -6.11
CA ASP A 221 -14.14 -7.42 -6.48
C ASP A 221 -13.03 -8.44 -6.25
N LEU A 222 -13.40 -9.54 -5.62
CA LEU A 222 -12.53 -10.68 -5.39
C LEU A 222 -12.89 -11.88 -6.26
N TYR A 223 -14.12 -11.95 -6.72
CA TYR A 223 -14.65 -13.02 -7.53
C TYR A 223 -14.89 -12.57 -8.97
N VAL A 224 -14.44 -13.37 -9.92
CA VAL A 224 -14.56 -13.07 -11.34
C VAL A 224 -15.30 -14.19 -12.05
N ALA A 225 -16.48 -13.88 -12.58
CA ALA A 225 -17.25 -14.81 -13.39
C ALA A 225 -16.69 -14.84 -14.82
N LEU A 226 -16.23 -16.00 -15.24
CA LEU A 226 -15.60 -16.24 -16.53
C LEU A 226 -16.47 -17.08 -17.43
N GLY A 227 -16.56 -16.70 -18.69
CA GLY A 227 -17.11 -17.54 -19.74
C GLY A 227 -16.23 -18.75 -20.01
N GLY A 228 -16.78 -19.74 -20.69
CA GLY A 228 -16.07 -20.95 -21.14
C GLY A 228 -16.25 -21.18 -22.62
N THR A 229 -15.16 -21.32 -23.35
CA THR A 229 -15.12 -21.76 -24.75
C THR A 229 -14.22 -22.99 -24.85
N SER A 230 -14.38 -23.78 -25.90
CA SER A 230 -13.63 -25.04 -26.09
C SER A 230 -12.11 -24.88 -26.17
N SER A 231 -11.62 -23.66 -26.33
CA SER A 231 -10.20 -23.32 -26.43
C SER A 231 -9.61 -22.73 -25.15
N ASP A 232 -10.42 -22.48 -24.11
CA ASP A 232 -9.96 -21.79 -22.92
C ASP A 232 -9.08 -22.67 -22.02
N ALA A 233 -8.00 -22.09 -21.51
CA ALA A 233 -7.09 -22.76 -20.59
C ALA A 233 -7.77 -23.08 -19.25
N ALA A 234 -7.32 -24.16 -18.60
CA ALA A 234 -7.65 -24.43 -17.21
C ALA A 234 -6.97 -23.39 -16.32
N ILE A 235 -7.64 -22.99 -15.25
CA ILE A 235 -7.08 -22.17 -14.19
C ILE A 235 -6.92 -23.05 -12.96
N ALA A 236 -5.71 -23.16 -12.47
CA ALA A 236 -5.41 -23.86 -11.22
C ALA A 236 -5.22 -22.87 -10.08
N VAL A 237 -5.25 -23.36 -8.85
CA VAL A 237 -4.74 -22.59 -7.70
C VAL A 237 -3.31 -22.14 -8.00
N THR A 238 -2.96 -20.91 -7.67
CA THR A 238 -1.68 -20.25 -7.97
C THR A 238 -1.48 -19.81 -9.43
N THR A 239 -2.43 -20.04 -10.33
CA THR A 239 -2.37 -19.49 -11.68
C THR A 239 -2.46 -17.96 -11.62
N LYS A 240 -1.48 -17.28 -12.22
CA LYS A 240 -1.48 -15.83 -12.30
C LYS A 240 -2.28 -15.38 -13.54
N VAL A 241 -3.06 -14.34 -13.33
CA VAL A 241 -3.97 -13.77 -14.33
C VAL A 241 -3.79 -12.27 -14.39
N MET A 242 -3.93 -11.69 -15.57
CA MET A 242 -3.77 -10.27 -15.80
C MET A 242 -5.05 -9.67 -16.38
N PHE A 243 -5.50 -8.59 -15.78
CA PHE A 243 -6.60 -7.75 -16.23
C PHE A 243 -6.07 -6.47 -16.87
N GLY A 244 -6.84 -5.84 -17.73
CA GLY A 244 -6.51 -4.53 -18.29
C GLY A 244 -5.20 -4.48 -19.08
N ARG A 245 -4.78 -5.55 -19.74
CA ARG A 245 -3.53 -5.62 -20.48
C ARG A 245 -3.39 -4.44 -21.47
N GLY A 246 -2.26 -3.74 -21.38
CA GLY A 246 -1.95 -2.61 -22.25
C GLY A 246 -2.66 -1.31 -21.88
N SER A 247 -3.35 -1.26 -20.76
CA SER A 247 -3.96 -0.05 -20.21
C SER A 247 -3.27 0.41 -18.94
N GLU A 248 -3.58 1.61 -18.50
CA GLU A 248 -3.16 2.15 -17.19
C GLU A 248 -3.93 1.57 -16.01
N THR A 249 -4.74 0.55 -16.24
CA THR A 249 -5.42 -0.25 -15.22
C THR A 249 -4.93 -1.69 -15.22
N SER A 250 -3.76 -1.96 -15.81
CA SER A 250 -3.20 -3.30 -15.88
C SER A 250 -2.79 -3.78 -14.50
N GLU A 251 -3.37 -4.88 -14.06
CA GLU A 251 -3.06 -5.50 -12.78
C GLU A 251 -2.99 -7.03 -12.88
N ILE A 252 -2.15 -7.61 -12.04
CA ILE A 252 -1.92 -9.06 -12.00
C ILE A 252 -2.40 -9.59 -10.66
N ARG A 253 -3.15 -10.69 -10.70
CA ARG A 253 -3.68 -11.39 -9.53
C ARG A 253 -3.37 -12.87 -9.64
N GLN A 254 -3.48 -13.58 -8.54
CA GLN A 254 -3.33 -15.02 -8.49
C GLN A 254 -4.68 -15.65 -8.21
N SER A 255 -5.04 -16.70 -8.96
CA SER A 255 -6.24 -17.46 -8.66
C SER A 255 -6.02 -18.35 -7.45
N THR A 256 -6.98 -18.37 -6.55
CA THR A 256 -7.03 -19.23 -5.38
C THR A 256 -8.04 -20.36 -5.52
N SER A 257 -8.70 -20.42 -6.67
CA SER A 257 -9.67 -21.46 -7.01
C SER A 257 -9.31 -22.15 -8.33
N VAL A 258 -9.96 -23.26 -8.60
CA VAL A 258 -9.75 -24.07 -9.82
C VAL A 258 -10.92 -23.87 -10.77
N LEU A 259 -10.62 -23.65 -12.05
CA LEU A 259 -11.61 -23.66 -13.11
C LEU A 259 -11.13 -24.57 -14.24
N ALA A 260 -11.94 -25.57 -14.58
CA ALA A 260 -11.59 -26.53 -15.63
C ALA A 260 -11.50 -25.84 -17.01
N SER A 261 -10.71 -26.46 -17.90
CA SER A 261 -10.64 -26.06 -19.31
C SER A 261 -12.03 -26.06 -19.92
N ALA A 262 -12.31 -25.10 -20.77
CA ALA A 262 -13.59 -24.97 -21.52
C ALA A 262 -14.85 -24.78 -20.64
N SER A 263 -14.72 -24.66 -19.34
CA SER A 263 -15.87 -24.50 -18.45
C SER A 263 -16.10 -23.03 -18.12
N ALA A 264 -17.33 -22.58 -18.11
CA ALA A 264 -17.72 -21.34 -17.48
C ALA A 264 -17.73 -21.52 -15.96
N GLY A 265 -17.43 -20.48 -15.21
CA GLY A 265 -17.45 -20.52 -13.75
C GLY A 265 -16.80 -19.30 -13.13
N THR A 266 -16.80 -19.26 -11.81
CA THR A 266 -16.23 -18.15 -11.05
C THR A 266 -14.89 -18.56 -10.48
N ILE A 267 -13.89 -17.69 -10.59
CA ILE A 267 -12.62 -17.80 -9.88
C ILE A 267 -12.58 -16.81 -8.74
N ARG A 268 -11.89 -17.18 -7.66
CA ARG A 268 -11.54 -16.29 -6.58
C ARG A 268 -10.09 -15.86 -6.73
N LEU A 269 -9.83 -14.57 -6.57
CA LEU A 269 -8.51 -13.98 -6.60
C LEU A 269 -7.85 -14.04 -5.21
N ASP A 270 -6.56 -13.85 -5.17
CA ASP A 270 -5.76 -13.77 -3.95
C ASP A 270 -5.97 -12.43 -3.21
N TYR A 271 -6.32 -11.39 -3.95
CA TYR A 271 -6.56 -10.06 -3.43
C TYR A 271 -7.60 -9.31 -4.28
N PRO A 272 -8.39 -8.38 -3.71
CA PRO A 272 -9.38 -7.61 -4.45
C PRO A 272 -8.76 -6.79 -5.60
N LEU A 273 -9.54 -6.55 -6.63
CA LEU A 273 -9.13 -5.70 -7.74
C LEU A 273 -8.90 -4.26 -7.28
N GLN A 274 -7.84 -3.65 -7.78
CA GLN A 274 -7.46 -2.27 -7.50
C GLN A 274 -8.13 -1.28 -8.45
N PHE A 275 -8.53 -1.75 -9.62
CA PHE A 275 -9.12 -0.93 -10.68
C PHE A 275 -10.48 -1.46 -11.11
N ASP A 276 -11.28 -0.56 -11.68
CA ASP A 276 -12.48 -0.97 -12.43
C ASP A 276 -12.05 -1.48 -13.82
N HIS A 277 -12.66 -2.60 -14.24
CA HIS A 277 -12.45 -3.15 -15.56
C HIS A 277 -13.76 -3.27 -16.31
N ALA A 278 -13.81 -2.71 -17.52
CA ALA A 278 -14.92 -2.97 -18.43
C ALA A 278 -14.93 -4.46 -18.82
N ALA A 279 -16.11 -4.99 -19.17
CA ALA A 279 -16.21 -6.35 -19.72
C ALA A 279 -15.16 -6.59 -20.82
N GLY A 280 -14.46 -7.69 -20.77
CA GLY A 280 -13.33 -7.94 -21.66
C GLY A 280 -12.60 -9.24 -21.41
N ASP A 281 -11.34 -9.28 -21.75
CA ASP A 281 -10.48 -10.44 -21.64
C ASP A 281 -9.57 -10.39 -20.40
N MET A 282 -9.55 -11.49 -19.67
CA MET A 282 -8.54 -11.81 -18.67
C MET A 282 -7.48 -12.70 -19.33
N HIS A 283 -6.22 -12.36 -19.18
CA HIS A 283 -5.10 -13.12 -19.73
C HIS A 283 -4.51 -14.04 -18.68
N VAL A 284 -4.33 -15.30 -19.02
CA VAL A 284 -3.61 -16.26 -18.18
C VAL A 284 -2.11 -16.11 -18.44
N ILE A 285 -1.32 -15.94 -17.38
CA ILE A 285 0.11 -15.76 -17.48
C ILE A 285 0.79 -17.13 -17.44
N GLY A 286 1.62 -17.41 -18.44
CA GLY A 286 2.38 -18.66 -18.52
C GLY A 286 3.01 -18.89 -19.89
N THR A 287 3.89 -19.87 -19.98
CA THR A 287 4.63 -20.26 -21.19
C THR A 287 4.02 -21.47 -21.86
N ALA A 288 2.74 -21.49 -22.16
CA ALA A 288 2.19 -22.66 -22.81
C ALA A 288 2.40 -22.63 -24.33
N ALA A 289 3.16 -23.58 -24.82
CA ALA A 289 3.12 -23.98 -26.21
C ALA A 289 1.88 -24.85 -26.53
N SER A 290 1.12 -25.28 -25.52
CA SER A 290 -0.09 -26.08 -25.66
C SER A 290 -1.12 -25.76 -24.57
N ASN A 291 -2.39 -25.81 -24.92
CA ASN A 291 -3.55 -25.38 -24.15
C ASN A 291 -3.81 -26.13 -22.81
N THR A 292 -2.93 -26.97 -22.34
CA THR A 292 -3.28 -27.92 -21.29
C THR A 292 -2.42 -27.85 -20.03
N THR A 293 -1.26 -27.18 -20.05
CA THR A 293 -0.41 -27.14 -18.85
C THR A 293 0.39 -25.86 -18.78
N ILE A 294 0.06 -25.00 -17.84
CA ILE A 294 0.90 -23.88 -17.45
C ILE A 294 2.00 -24.46 -16.57
N ALA A 295 3.26 -24.29 -16.97
CA ALA A 295 4.37 -24.71 -16.14
C ALA A 295 4.43 -23.82 -14.88
N THR A 296 3.96 -24.31 -13.75
CA THR A 296 3.92 -23.61 -12.47
C THR A 296 5.31 -23.38 -11.85
N THR A 297 6.35 -23.92 -12.47
CA THR A 297 7.74 -23.88 -11.96
C THR A 297 8.61 -22.85 -12.66
N GLN A 298 8.09 -22.10 -13.64
CA GLN A 298 8.90 -21.12 -14.36
C GLN A 298 8.88 -19.78 -13.66
N THR A 299 10.06 -19.19 -13.46
CA THR A 299 10.20 -17.80 -13.02
C THR A 299 9.62 -16.87 -14.09
N ILE A 300 8.65 -16.07 -13.70
CA ILE A 300 7.99 -15.10 -14.58
C ILE A 300 8.53 -13.71 -14.26
N PRO A 301 9.13 -13.03 -15.25
CA PRO A 301 9.57 -11.65 -15.06
C PRO A 301 8.38 -10.69 -15.18
N TYR A 302 8.29 -9.77 -14.23
CA TYR A 302 7.29 -8.71 -14.21
C TYR A 302 7.93 -7.35 -14.40
N THR A 303 7.16 -6.45 -14.97
CA THR A 303 7.48 -5.02 -14.99
C THR A 303 6.37 -4.28 -14.25
N HIS A 304 6.72 -3.66 -13.15
CA HIS A 304 5.83 -2.85 -12.32
C HIS A 304 6.16 -1.39 -12.55
N SER A 305 5.20 -0.62 -13.02
CA SER A 305 5.32 0.82 -13.22
C SER A 305 4.55 1.53 -12.13
N ILE A 306 5.25 2.23 -11.25
CA ILE A 306 4.68 3.03 -10.17
C ILE A 306 4.61 4.46 -10.65
N LYS A 307 3.38 4.97 -10.76
CA LYS A 307 3.13 6.31 -11.27
C LYS A 307 2.39 7.15 -10.23
N GLU A 308 2.64 8.43 -10.29
CA GLU A 308 1.96 9.41 -9.47
C GLU A 308 0.44 9.41 -9.75
N THR A 309 -0.34 9.41 -8.68
CA THR A 309 -1.80 9.52 -8.74
C THR A 309 -2.31 10.62 -7.81
N VAL A 310 -3.53 11.08 -8.06
CA VAL A 310 -4.18 12.09 -7.21
C VAL A 310 -4.49 11.52 -5.84
N ASP A 311 -4.98 10.26 -5.79
CA ASP A 311 -5.29 9.57 -4.54
C ASP A 311 -4.23 8.49 -4.29
N LEU A 312 -3.58 8.55 -3.13
CA LEU A 312 -2.66 7.52 -2.67
C LEU A 312 -3.41 6.29 -2.16
N ASP A 313 -2.83 5.14 -2.42
CA ASP A 313 -3.31 3.91 -1.78
C ASP A 313 -3.08 3.97 -0.27
N SER A 314 -4.08 3.55 0.49
CA SER A 314 -3.95 3.44 1.94
C SER A 314 -3.43 2.08 2.36
N VAL A 315 -2.85 2.05 3.55
CA VAL A 315 -2.32 0.84 4.16
C VAL A 315 -2.93 0.60 5.53
N SER A 316 -3.11 -0.65 5.88
CA SER A 316 -3.30 -1.05 7.27
C SER A 316 -1.98 -1.62 7.81
N TRP A 317 -1.64 -1.22 9.03
CA TRP A 317 -0.54 -1.83 9.77
C TRP A 317 -1.06 -2.80 10.79
N HIS A 318 -0.36 -3.91 10.92
CA HIS A 318 -0.62 -4.89 11.94
C HIS A 318 0.59 -4.99 12.85
N VAL A 319 0.38 -4.64 14.12
CA VAL A 319 1.39 -4.72 15.17
C VAL A 319 1.04 -5.89 16.07
N HIS A 320 1.92 -6.85 16.12
CA HIS A 320 1.80 -8.06 16.90
C HIS A 320 2.92 -8.15 17.90
N MET A 321 2.60 -8.35 19.18
CA MET A 321 3.57 -8.51 20.24
C MET A 321 3.24 -9.76 21.07
N LEU A 322 4.19 -10.68 21.16
CA LEU A 322 4.11 -11.83 22.03
C LEU A 322 4.71 -11.54 23.40
N PRO A 323 4.13 -12.07 24.48
CA PRO A 323 4.80 -12.09 25.76
C PRO A 323 5.96 -13.11 25.76
N SER A 324 6.90 -12.94 26.68
CA SER A 324 8.11 -13.76 26.78
C SER A 324 7.87 -15.25 27.07
N ASP A 325 6.65 -15.64 27.43
CA ASP A 325 6.23 -17.02 27.62
C ASP A 325 5.55 -17.62 26.37
N GLU A 326 5.54 -16.86 25.26
CA GLU A 326 4.94 -17.23 23.98
C GLU A 326 3.46 -17.66 24.07
N THR A 327 2.80 -17.26 25.15
CA THR A 327 1.39 -17.60 25.36
C THR A 327 0.50 -16.72 24.48
N ARG A 328 -0.05 -17.29 23.42
CA ARG A 328 -0.88 -16.59 22.42
C ARG A 328 -2.10 -15.90 23.02
N ALA A 329 -2.69 -16.49 24.05
CA ALA A 329 -3.84 -15.89 24.74
C ALA A 329 -3.54 -14.52 25.37
N ASN A 330 -2.26 -14.21 25.57
CA ASN A 330 -1.79 -12.93 26.10
C ASN A 330 -1.13 -12.06 25.05
N ALA A 331 -1.18 -12.44 23.77
CA ALA A 331 -0.65 -11.63 22.68
C ALA A 331 -1.34 -10.27 22.62
N PHE A 332 -0.57 -9.26 22.25
CA PHE A 332 -1.07 -7.92 22.07
C PHE A 332 -1.09 -7.60 20.59
N ASP A 333 -2.29 -7.51 20.03
CA ASP A 333 -2.51 -7.26 18.62
C ASP A 333 -3.22 -5.93 18.41
N ARG A 334 -2.70 -5.14 17.48
CA ARG A 334 -3.31 -3.91 17.03
C ARG A 334 -3.31 -3.86 15.50
N ARG A 335 -4.41 -3.42 14.93
CA ARG A 335 -4.50 -3.08 13.52
C ARG A 335 -4.86 -1.62 13.37
N TYR A 336 -3.99 -0.88 12.72
CA TYR A 336 -4.21 0.51 12.33
C TYR A 336 -4.69 0.51 10.89
N TYR A 337 -5.72 1.28 10.58
CA TYR A 337 -6.35 1.30 9.27
C TYR A 337 -6.45 2.71 8.70
N GLY A 338 -6.58 2.79 7.37
CA GLY A 338 -6.63 4.05 6.63
C GLY A 338 -5.31 4.81 6.65
N GLY A 339 -4.18 4.09 6.74
CA GLY A 339 -2.86 4.69 6.81
C GLY A 339 -2.44 5.32 5.48
N LYS A 340 -1.97 6.56 5.51
CA LYS A 340 -1.33 7.22 4.37
C LYS A 340 0.07 7.65 4.76
N ILE A 341 1.00 7.58 3.80
CA ILE A 341 2.41 7.84 4.06
C ILE A 341 2.71 9.30 3.77
N GLY A 342 3.00 10.06 4.83
CA GLY A 342 3.27 11.49 4.76
C GLY A 342 4.56 11.82 4.02
N SER A 343 5.61 11.04 4.23
CA SER A 343 6.85 11.19 3.47
C SER A 343 7.63 9.89 3.36
N MET A 344 8.46 9.81 2.32
CA MET A 344 9.41 8.73 2.09
C MET A 344 10.76 9.31 1.71
N THR A 345 11.82 8.69 2.22
CA THR A 345 13.19 8.97 1.79
C THR A 345 13.84 7.68 1.31
N ILE A 346 14.39 7.70 0.10
CA ILE A 346 15.23 6.62 -0.44
C ILE A 346 16.66 7.12 -0.44
N SER A 347 17.57 6.42 0.21
CA SER A 347 18.96 6.85 0.35
C SER A 347 19.94 5.71 0.11
N GLY A 348 21.09 6.07 -0.41
CA GLY A 348 22.22 5.16 -0.58
C GLY A 348 23.53 5.90 -0.40
N GLU A 349 24.49 5.25 0.21
CA GLU A 349 25.83 5.78 0.42
C GLU A 349 26.92 4.74 0.06
N GLU A 350 28.11 5.23 -0.19
CA GLU A 350 29.26 4.41 -0.59
C GLU A 350 29.51 3.28 0.42
N GLY A 351 29.54 2.04 -0.07
CA GLY A 351 29.76 0.86 0.74
C GLY A 351 28.53 0.32 1.50
N GLY A 352 27.40 1.00 1.44
CA GLY A 352 26.17 0.63 2.13
C GLY A 352 25.10 -0.02 1.24
N MET A 353 24.05 -0.47 1.88
CA MET A 353 22.79 -0.87 1.24
C MET A 353 21.97 0.37 0.88
N VAL A 354 21.12 0.24 -0.11
CA VAL A 354 20.09 1.25 -0.37
C VAL A 354 18.95 1.01 0.59
N THR A 355 18.54 2.08 1.27
CA THR A 355 17.47 2.03 2.28
C THR A 355 16.33 2.99 1.91
N ALA A 356 15.14 2.67 2.36
CA ALA A 356 14.00 3.56 2.33
C ALA A 356 13.42 3.73 3.73
N SER A 357 12.76 4.86 3.99
CA SER A 357 12.03 5.10 5.23
C SER A 357 10.64 5.64 4.95
N TRP A 358 9.70 5.36 5.84
CA TRP A 358 8.38 5.96 5.85
C TRP A 358 8.22 6.81 7.09
N ASP A 359 7.94 8.09 6.91
CA ASP A 359 7.77 9.03 8.00
C ASP A 359 6.39 9.68 7.96
N GLY A 360 5.86 9.98 9.15
CA GLY A 360 4.57 10.65 9.27
C GLY A 360 3.40 9.87 8.69
N VAL A 361 3.38 8.54 8.88
CA VAL A 361 2.24 7.72 8.45
C VAL A 361 1.07 7.99 9.37
N ASN A 362 0.01 8.59 8.83
CA ASN A 362 -1.19 8.94 9.58
C ASN A 362 -2.30 7.93 9.33
N PHE A 363 -2.99 7.49 10.39
CA PHE A 363 -4.07 6.51 10.32
C PHE A 363 -5.42 7.11 10.73
N LEU A 364 -6.49 6.55 10.17
CA LEU A 364 -7.87 6.92 10.52
C LEU A 364 -8.30 6.37 11.88
N GLY A 365 -7.77 5.23 12.28
CA GLY A 365 -8.13 4.60 13.52
C GLY A 365 -7.37 3.32 13.80
N MET A 366 -7.74 2.69 14.92
CA MET A 366 -7.11 1.49 15.43
C MET A 366 -8.16 0.52 15.95
N ILE A 367 -7.90 -0.77 15.77
CA ILE A 367 -8.64 -1.89 16.38
C ILE A 367 -7.62 -2.71 17.17
N HIS A 368 -8.03 -3.27 18.30
CA HIS A 368 -7.13 -4.05 19.14
C HIS A 368 -7.85 -5.24 19.79
N ASN A 369 -7.10 -6.25 20.19
CA ASN A 369 -7.59 -7.43 20.87
C ASN A 369 -7.64 -7.30 22.40
N GLN A 370 -7.22 -6.17 22.96
CA GLN A 370 -7.22 -5.98 24.41
C GLN A 370 -8.63 -5.80 24.94
N LYS A 371 -8.93 -6.53 26.00
CA LYS A 371 -10.19 -6.36 26.73
C LYS A 371 -10.23 -4.97 27.36
N THR A 372 -11.16 -4.16 26.97
CA THR A 372 -11.51 -2.97 27.74
C THR A 372 -12.20 -3.44 29.01
N VAL A 373 -11.53 -3.29 30.14
CA VAL A 373 -12.15 -3.48 31.44
C VAL A 373 -13.03 -2.25 31.69
N ASP A 374 -14.22 -2.25 31.14
CA ASP A 374 -15.26 -1.36 31.63
C ASP A 374 -15.91 -2.05 32.83
N LEU A 375 -15.75 -1.45 33.99
CA LEU A 375 -16.32 -1.94 35.25
C LEU A 375 -17.86 -1.87 35.26
N SER A 376 -18.50 -1.30 34.25
CA SER A 376 -19.95 -1.08 34.24
C SER A 376 -20.70 -1.84 33.15
N THR A 377 -20.05 -2.28 32.10
CA THR A 377 -20.69 -3.04 31.01
C THR A 377 -19.68 -4.00 30.39
N ASP A 378 -20.01 -5.26 30.47
CA ASP A 378 -19.22 -6.38 29.97
C ASP A 378 -19.13 -6.37 28.42
N ILE A 379 -18.29 -5.54 27.86
CA ILE A 379 -17.82 -5.81 26.49
C ILE A 379 -16.66 -6.81 26.64
N THR A 380 -17.03 -8.06 26.86
CA THR A 380 -16.10 -9.09 27.32
C THR A 380 -15.41 -9.83 26.18
N THR A 381 -15.76 -9.57 24.93
CA THR A 381 -15.16 -10.29 23.82
C THR A 381 -14.38 -9.31 22.95
N PRO A 382 -13.05 -9.46 22.84
CA PRO A 382 -12.32 -8.71 21.84
C PRO A 382 -12.84 -9.11 20.46
N PHE A 383 -13.03 -8.12 19.60
CA PHE A 383 -13.49 -8.31 18.22
C PHE A 383 -12.55 -9.24 17.43
N PHE A 384 -11.29 -9.33 17.86
CA PHE A 384 -10.24 -10.17 17.28
C PHE A 384 -9.51 -10.91 18.40
N ALA A 385 -9.89 -12.15 18.63
CA ALA A 385 -9.35 -12.90 19.77
C ALA A 385 -8.00 -13.56 19.51
N ASP A 386 -7.65 -13.88 18.27
CA ASP A 386 -6.40 -14.59 17.98
C ASP A 386 -5.95 -14.38 16.54
N MET A 387 -5.38 -13.23 16.26
CA MET A 387 -4.87 -12.91 14.92
C MET A 387 -3.50 -13.53 14.64
N GLN A 388 -2.81 -14.07 15.63
CA GLN A 388 -1.44 -14.53 15.49
C GLN A 388 -1.29 -15.76 14.57
N SER A 389 -2.21 -16.70 14.63
CA SER A 389 -2.15 -17.88 13.73
C SER A 389 -2.32 -17.47 12.28
N ILE A 390 -3.11 -16.44 12.03
CA ILE A 390 -3.33 -15.86 10.71
C ILE A 390 -2.08 -15.13 10.23
N ILE A 391 -1.43 -14.34 11.09
CA ILE A 391 -0.25 -13.56 10.73
C ILE A 391 0.94 -14.46 10.43
N ASN A 392 1.29 -15.37 11.33
CA ASN A 392 2.48 -16.20 11.19
C ASN A 392 2.44 -17.14 9.99
N SER A 393 1.24 -17.51 9.52
CA SER A 393 1.07 -18.36 8.34
C SER A 393 0.97 -17.60 7.03
N LYS A 394 0.77 -16.28 7.08
CA LYS A 394 0.43 -15.43 5.92
C LYS A 394 1.31 -14.17 5.81
N VAL A 395 2.48 -14.18 6.39
CA VAL A 395 3.46 -13.11 6.21
C VAL A 395 4.39 -13.47 5.06
N ASP A 396 4.43 -12.60 4.06
CA ASP A 396 5.43 -12.71 2.98
C ASP A 396 6.74 -12.07 3.46
N PHE A 397 7.65 -12.92 3.87
CA PHE A 397 9.00 -12.49 4.23
C PHE A 397 9.82 -12.34 2.95
N PRO A 398 10.32 -11.15 2.66
CA PRO A 398 11.15 -10.95 1.49
C PRO A 398 12.41 -11.80 1.60
N THR A 399 12.66 -12.60 0.58
CA THR A 399 13.82 -13.50 0.50
C THR A 399 14.94 -12.95 -0.38
N ASN A 400 14.69 -11.82 -1.03
CA ASN A 400 15.62 -11.20 -1.95
C ASN A 400 16.79 -10.53 -1.20
N GLU A 401 17.94 -10.50 -1.84
CA GLU A 401 19.06 -9.69 -1.35
C GLU A 401 18.73 -8.19 -1.47
N PRO A 402 19.24 -7.35 -0.56
CA PRO A 402 19.08 -5.91 -0.68
C PRO A 402 19.82 -5.35 -1.90
N TYR A 403 19.33 -4.24 -2.43
CA TYR A 403 20.10 -3.48 -3.41
C TYR A 403 21.22 -2.75 -2.71
N TYR A 404 22.43 -2.88 -3.26
CA TYR A 404 23.60 -2.17 -2.75
C TYR A 404 23.88 -0.92 -3.57
N PHE A 405 24.43 0.09 -2.93
CA PHE A 405 24.83 1.33 -3.60
C PHE A 405 25.79 1.10 -4.77
N SER A 406 26.70 0.15 -4.65
CA SER A 406 27.65 -0.24 -5.70
C SER A 406 27.00 -0.83 -6.96
N GLN A 407 25.73 -1.22 -6.88
CA GLN A 407 24.92 -1.73 -8.00
C GLN A 407 24.14 -0.60 -8.69
N GLY A 408 24.34 0.64 -8.23
CA GLY A 408 23.64 1.83 -8.69
C GLY A 408 24.32 2.50 -9.88
N GLU A 409 23.51 3.03 -10.76
CA GLU A 409 23.91 3.92 -11.84
C GLU A 409 23.02 5.16 -11.79
N VAL A 410 23.65 6.33 -11.86
CA VAL A 410 22.91 7.60 -11.96
C VAL A 410 23.27 8.27 -13.26
N THR A 411 22.25 8.58 -14.04
CA THR A 411 22.37 9.29 -15.32
C THR A 411 21.77 10.69 -15.15
N MET A 412 22.52 11.71 -15.53
CA MET A 412 22.06 13.10 -15.59
C MET A 412 22.51 13.70 -16.92
N PHE A 413 21.70 14.56 -17.51
CA PHE A 413 21.99 15.18 -18.81
C PHE A 413 22.27 14.15 -19.92
N GLY A 414 21.63 12.99 -19.85
CA GLY A 414 21.87 11.88 -20.80
C GLY A 414 23.22 11.19 -20.69
N GLN A 415 23.93 11.37 -19.57
CA GLN A 415 25.24 10.78 -19.33
C GLN A 415 25.33 10.13 -17.96
N THR A 416 25.97 8.98 -17.88
CA THR A 416 26.24 8.28 -16.61
C THR A 416 27.27 9.02 -15.79
N ILE A 417 26.96 9.28 -14.53
CA ILE A 417 27.85 9.93 -13.57
C ILE A 417 28.57 8.87 -12.74
N ALA A 418 29.88 8.73 -12.97
CA ALA A 418 30.66 7.61 -12.45
C ALA A 418 31.14 7.74 -10.99
N ARG A 419 30.99 8.91 -10.35
CA ARG A 419 31.56 9.16 -9.01
C ARG A 419 30.59 9.82 -8.07
N ILE A 420 29.50 9.11 -7.79
CA ILE A 420 28.54 9.48 -6.76
C ILE A 420 28.98 8.82 -5.45
N ARG A 421 28.95 9.54 -4.35
CA ARG A 421 29.21 9.02 -3.01
C ARG A 421 27.96 8.72 -2.23
N SER A 422 26.93 9.53 -2.44
CA SER A 422 25.64 9.31 -1.81
C SER A 422 24.52 9.97 -2.62
N PHE A 423 23.33 9.46 -2.47
CA PHE A 423 22.11 10.10 -2.93
C PHE A 423 21.02 9.98 -1.85
N SER A 424 20.12 10.95 -1.83
CA SER A 424 18.93 10.94 -0.98
C SER A 424 17.77 11.56 -1.75
N LEU A 425 16.78 10.74 -2.06
CA LEU A 425 15.55 11.12 -2.74
C LEU A 425 14.44 11.22 -1.70
N SER A 426 13.87 12.41 -1.54
CA SER A 426 12.78 12.65 -0.59
C SER A 426 11.49 13.02 -1.33
N ILE A 427 10.40 12.41 -0.89
CA ILE A 427 9.04 12.63 -1.35
C ILE A 427 8.21 13.01 -0.13
N SER A 428 7.55 14.16 -0.15
CA SER A 428 6.67 14.60 0.93
C SER A 428 5.28 14.89 0.39
N ASN A 429 4.27 14.22 0.93
CA ASN A 429 2.87 14.36 0.55
C ASN A 429 2.15 15.43 1.37
N ASN A 430 2.78 15.94 2.43
CA ASN A 430 2.22 16.97 3.31
C ASN A 430 0.79 16.63 3.76
N GLU A 431 0.61 15.43 4.27
CA GLU A 431 -0.70 14.93 4.67
C GLU A 431 -1.25 15.66 5.89
N GLU A 432 -2.55 15.88 5.90
CA GLU A 432 -3.23 16.54 6.99
C GLU A 432 -4.44 15.74 7.47
N PRO A 433 -4.41 15.21 8.70
CA PRO A 433 -5.58 14.61 9.32
C PRO A 433 -6.68 15.64 9.54
N ARG A 434 -7.90 15.38 9.07
CA ARG A 434 -9.06 16.24 9.18
C ARG A 434 -10.09 15.67 10.14
N TYR A 435 -10.68 16.54 10.95
CA TYR A 435 -11.64 16.19 11.99
C TYR A 435 -12.97 16.90 11.71
N TYR A 436 -13.82 16.24 10.93
CA TYR A 436 -15.13 16.80 10.61
C TYR A 436 -16.20 16.38 11.63
N ILE A 437 -17.25 17.19 11.76
CA ILE A 437 -18.43 16.78 12.49
C ILE A 437 -19.18 15.75 11.64
N LYS A 438 -19.03 14.48 12.01
CA LYS A 438 -19.79 13.38 11.40
C LYS A 438 -20.68 12.76 12.46
N LYS A 439 -21.98 12.87 12.30
CA LYS A 439 -22.97 12.20 13.15
C LYS A 439 -22.79 10.68 13.12
N GLN A 440 -22.34 10.18 11.99
CA GLN A 440 -22.18 8.77 11.68
C GLN A 440 -20.96 8.10 12.33
N MET A 441 -19.96 8.87 12.67
CA MET A 441 -18.74 8.34 13.28
C MET A 441 -18.83 8.28 14.81
N GLY A 442 -20.01 8.49 15.37
CA GLY A 442 -20.32 8.33 16.77
C GLY A 442 -19.41 9.11 17.70
N ARG A 443 -18.72 8.38 18.58
CA ARG A 443 -17.87 8.95 19.62
C ARG A 443 -16.39 9.01 19.26
N LYS A 444 -16.02 8.68 18.03
CA LYS A 444 -14.63 8.68 17.62
C LYS A 444 -14.04 10.09 17.63
N ARG A 445 -12.90 10.21 18.26
CA ARG A 445 -12.10 11.43 18.35
C ARG A 445 -10.95 11.44 17.36
N GLY A 446 -10.78 10.35 16.62
CA GLY A 446 -9.79 10.21 15.58
C GLY A 446 -10.13 10.98 14.30
N PRO A 447 -9.20 11.04 13.35
CA PRO A 447 -9.42 11.69 12.07
C PRO A 447 -10.58 11.05 11.32
N THR A 448 -11.32 11.86 10.57
CA THR A 448 -12.37 11.38 9.68
C THR A 448 -11.87 11.15 8.27
N GLU A 449 -10.79 11.82 7.92
CA GLU A 449 -10.13 11.69 6.62
C GLU A 449 -8.68 12.16 6.76
N ILE A 450 -7.79 11.60 5.96
CA ILE A 450 -6.42 12.08 5.80
C ILE A 450 -6.34 12.66 4.40
N ARG A 451 -6.12 13.98 4.34
CA ARG A 451 -6.10 14.71 3.09
C ARG A 451 -4.67 14.96 2.65
N GLU A 452 -4.37 14.52 1.45
CA GLU A 452 -3.13 14.83 0.77
C GLU A 452 -3.13 16.30 0.35
N GLN A 453 -1.99 16.96 0.55
CA GLN A 453 -1.79 18.34 0.14
C GLN A 453 -0.82 18.40 -1.04
N ARG A 454 -0.12 19.52 -1.18
CA ARG A 454 0.89 19.69 -2.21
C ARG A 454 2.06 18.72 -1.98
N ARG A 455 2.33 17.92 -2.99
CA ARG A 455 3.48 17.02 -2.99
C ARG A 455 4.76 17.79 -3.31
N GLU A 456 5.83 17.48 -2.60
CA GLU A 456 7.14 18.09 -2.77
C GLU A 456 8.18 16.98 -2.97
N TYR A 457 9.11 17.26 -3.89
CA TYR A 457 10.17 16.32 -4.24
C TYR A 457 11.52 17.00 -4.17
N SER A 458 12.51 16.30 -3.63
CA SER A 458 13.90 16.74 -3.66
C SER A 458 14.85 15.56 -3.81
N LEU A 459 15.96 15.80 -4.49
CA LEU A 459 17.03 14.84 -4.65
C LEU A 459 18.36 15.54 -4.27
N ALA A 460 18.99 15.04 -3.22
CA ALA A 460 20.35 15.44 -2.86
C ALA A 460 21.34 14.39 -3.37
N VAL A 461 22.39 14.83 -4.05
CA VAL A 461 23.44 13.98 -4.59
C VAL A 461 24.80 14.52 -4.22
N THR A 462 25.64 13.68 -3.59
CA THR A 462 27.03 14.04 -3.30
C THR A 462 27.94 13.43 -4.37
N LEU A 463 28.64 14.31 -5.08
CA LEU A 463 29.52 13.98 -6.19
C LEU A 463 30.96 14.18 -5.77
N ALA A 464 31.81 13.18 -6.01
CA ALA A 464 33.26 13.37 -5.99
C ALA A 464 33.71 13.93 -7.33
N LEU A 465 34.43 15.03 -7.35
CA LEU A 465 34.94 15.57 -8.60
C LEU A 465 35.94 14.62 -9.26
N PRO A 466 35.86 14.46 -10.58
CA PRO A 466 36.77 13.61 -11.30
C PRO A 466 38.17 14.21 -11.38
N ASP A 467 39.12 13.34 -11.67
CA ASP A 467 40.45 13.73 -12.12
C ASP A 467 40.32 14.71 -13.30
N ALA A 468 41.13 15.77 -13.26
CA ALA A 468 41.13 16.83 -14.28
C ALA A 468 41.43 16.31 -15.71
N ALA A 469 42.00 15.13 -15.83
CA ALA A 469 42.28 14.47 -17.09
C ALA A 469 41.08 13.66 -17.66
N ALA A 470 40.05 13.41 -16.85
CA ALA A 470 38.90 12.68 -17.33
C ALA A 470 38.05 13.58 -18.24
N ALA A 471 37.92 13.17 -19.47
CA ALA A 471 36.98 13.77 -20.43
C ALA A 471 35.50 13.50 -20.02
N ASN A 472 35.20 13.57 -18.74
CA ASN A 472 33.88 13.28 -18.23
C ASN A 472 33.00 14.52 -18.41
N THR A 473 32.34 14.55 -19.56
CA THR A 473 31.47 15.64 -19.99
C THR A 473 30.29 15.84 -19.05
N ALA A 474 29.77 14.78 -18.39
CA ALA A 474 28.63 14.88 -17.52
C ALA A 474 28.88 15.76 -16.28
N GLN A 475 30.03 15.58 -15.63
CA GLN A 475 30.35 16.37 -14.44
C GLN A 475 30.75 17.81 -14.80
N ARG A 476 31.38 18.01 -15.98
CA ARG A 476 31.59 19.38 -16.52
C ARG A 476 30.27 20.04 -16.84
N THR A 477 29.31 19.31 -17.41
CA THR A 477 28.00 19.83 -17.75
C THR A 477 27.23 20.22 -16.49
N LEU A 478 27.25 19.38 -15.44
CA LEU A 478 26.65 19.72 -14.15
C LEU A 478 27.23 21.04 -13.58
N PHE A 479 28.54 21.19 -13.64
CA PHE A 479 29.22 22.40 -13.20
C PHE A 479 28.86 23.63 -14.02
N GLN A 480 28.77 23.46 -15.32
CA GLN A 480 28.41 24.53 -16.24
C GLN A 480 26.95 24.90 -16.13
N GLU A 481 26.06 23.94 -15.95
CA GLU A 481 24.64 24.18 -15.69
C GLU A 481 24.41 25.00 -14.41
N MET A 482 25.18 24.70 -13.37
CA MET A 482 25.15 25.50 -12.14
C MET A 482 25.61 26.94 -12.33
N LEU A 483 26.77 27.10 -13.00
CA LEU A 483 27.39 28.42 -13.19
C LEU A 483 26.66 29.26 -14.23
N LEU A 484 26.07 28.64 -15.23
CA LEU A 484 25.48 29.27 -16.41
C LEU A 484 23.94 29.28 -16.37
N GLU A 485 23.34 29.00 -15.21
CA GLU A 485 21.88 28.97 -15.03
C GLU A 485 21.13 28.12 -16.05
N GLY A 486 21.73 27.01 -16.45
CA GLY A 486 21.09 26.04 -17.36
C GLY A 486 21.16 26.39 -18.84
N ASN A 487 21.97 27.36 -19.24
CA ASN A 487 22.07 27.74 -20.64
C ASN A 487 23.40 27.31 -21.25
N TYR A 488 23.54 26.02 -21.45
CA TYR A 488 24.71 25.43 -22.05
C TYR A 488 24.52 25.22 -23.54
N GLY A 489 25.24 25.97 -24.36
CA GLY A 489 25.36 25.70 -25.80
C GLY A 489 25.20 26.86 -26.75
N SER A 490 24.78 28.05 -26.34
CA SER A 490 24.68 29.20 -27.22
C SER A 490 24.96 30.52 -26.50
N ALA A 491 25.99 31.24 -26.92
CA ALA A 491 26.34 32.56 -26.37
C ALA A 491 25.25 33.62 -26.56
N THR A 492 24.28 33.36 -27.41
CA THR A 492 23.19 34.30 -27.72
C THR A 492 21.91 34.07 -26.88
N ASP A 493 21.75 32.91 -26.27
CA ASP A 493 20.54 32.59 -25.50
C ASP A 493 20.71 32.83 -23.99
N PHE A 494 21.89 33.17 -23.58
CA PHE A 494 22.36 33.27 -22.21
C PHE A 494 21.53 34.18 -21.28
N ILE A 495 20.84 35.12 -21.81
CA ILE A 495 20.22 36.21 -21.03
C ILE A 495 18.66 36.08 -20.97
N ARG A 496 18.06 35.19 -21.72
CA ARG A 496 16.61 35.27 -21.96
C ARG A 496 15.75 34.03 -21.68
N THR A 497 16.33 32.88 -21.46
CA THR A 497 15.54 31.64 -21.46
C THR A 497 15.34 30.97 -20.09
N GLY A 498 16.02 31.44 -19.04
CA GLY A 498 15.95 30.81 -17.71
C GLY A 498 16.62 29.43 -17.67
N LYS A 499 16.62 28.83 -16.49
CA LYS A 499 17.16 27.47 -16.32
C LYS A 499 16.37 26.45 -17.14
N LYS A 500 17.08 25.60 -17.86
CA LYS A 500 16.47 24.42 -18.50
C LYS A 500 16.40 23.27 -17.49
N GLY A 501 15.27 22.58 -17.47
CA GLY A 501 15.17 21.30 -16.80
C GLY A 501 16.01 20.23 -17.49
N PHE A 502 16.46 19.25 -16.73
CA PHE A 502 17.19 18.09 -17.22
C PHE A 502 16.59 16.79 -16.69
N ASP A 503 16.96 15.70 -17.31
CA ASP A 503 16.52 14.37 -16.92
C ASP A 503 17.50 13.76 -15.92
N VAL A 504 16.97 13.04 -14.94
CA VAL A 504 17.74 12.24 -14.01
C VAL A 504 17.16 10.82 -14.01
N SER A 505 18.04 9.83 -14.07
CA SER A 505 17.66 8.43 -13.87
C SER A 505 18.58 7.80 -12.83
N ILE A 506 17.99 7.15 -11.84
CA ILE A 506 18.70 6.33 -10.85
C ILE A 506 18.28 4.89 -11.10
N THR A 507 19.24 4.05 -11.47
CA THR A 507 19.00 2.63 -11.72
C THR A 507 19.81 1.79 -10.74
N LEU A 508 19.16 0.86 -10.08
CA LEU A 508 19.76 -0.13 -9.18
C LEU A 508 19.56 -1.50 -9.82
N THR A 509 20.63 -2.23 -10.16
CA THR A 509 20.56 -3.52 -10.86
C THR A 509 21.20 -4.60 -10.01
N ARG A 510 20.41 -5.61 -9.62
CA ARG A 510 20.87 -6.70 -8.75
C ARG A 510 21.33 -7.96 -9.52
N GLY A 511 20.96 -8.07 -10.77
CA GLY A 511 21.28 -9.24 -11.59
C GLY A 511 20.20 -9.46 -12.67
N ASN A 512 19.94 -10.72 -12.99
CA ASN A 512 18.93 -11.10 -13.96
C ASN A 512 17.88 -11.99 -13.32
N VAL A 513 16.60 -11.67 -13.55
CA VAL A 513 15.46 -12.53 -13.22
C VAL A 513 15.50 -13.79 -14.11
N VAL A 514 15.64 -13.57 -15.40
CA VAL A 514 15.86 -14.59 -16.43
C VAL A 514 16.82 -14.03 -17.47
N THR A 515 17.40 -14.88 -18.31
CA THR A 515 18.29 -14.44 -19.38
C THR A 515 17.66 -13.34 -20.23
N GLY A 516 18.30 -12.16 -20.26
CA GLY A 516 17.83 -11.01 -21.03
C GLY A 516 16.79 -10.13 -20.32
N PHE A 517 16.47 -10.42 -19.05
CA PHE A 517 15.59 -9.59 -18.24
C PHE A 517 16.24 -9.30 -16.87
N GLU A 518 16.64 -8.07 -16.69
CA GLU A 518 17.35 -7.63 -15.48
C GLU A 518 16.41 -7.49 -14.28
N ASP A 519 16.92 -7.82 -13.09
CA ASP A 519 16.33 -7.50 -11.81
C ASP A 519 16.79 -6.10 -11.40
N LYS A 520 15.91 -5.11 -11.56
CA LYS A 520 16.29 -3.71 -11.36
C LYS A 520 15.15 -2.80 -10.93
N ILE A 521 15.52 -1.74 -10.25
CA ILE A 521 14.68 -0.58 -9.95
C ILE A 521 15.22 0.62 -10.71
N THR A 522 14.37 1.28 -11.48
CA THR A 522 14.71 2.51 -12.21
C THR A 522 13.80 3.65 -11.76
N ILE A 523 14.37 4.70 -11.23
CA ILE A 523 13.68 5.94 -10.86
C ILE A 523 13.95 6.94 -11.98
N THR A 524 12.90 7.41 -12.63
CA THR A 524 12.97 8.37 -13.75
C THR A 524 12.39 9.71 -13.33
N ILE A 525 13.12 10.77 -13.55
CA ILE A 525 12.79 12.16 -13.22
C ILE A 525 13.03 13.04 -14.46
N PRO A 526 12.02 13.73 -14.99
CA PRO A 526 10.58 13.60 -14.70
C PRO A 526 10.01 12.26 -15.17
N ASP A 527 8.76 11.99 -14.80
CA ASP A 527 8.07 10.71 -15.00
C ASP A 527 8.04 10.18 -16.45
N ASP A 528 8.06 11.07 -17.42
CA ASP A 528 8.03 10.77 -18.86
C ASP A 528 9.41 10.85 -19.54
N GLY A 529 10.47 11.22 -18.80
CA GLY A 529 11.81 11.44 -19.37
C GLY A 529 11.87 12.55 -20.42
N ALA A 530 10.89 13.43 -20.47
CA ALA A 530 10.70 14.39 -21.58
C ALA A 530 11.24 15.79 -21.29
N ALA A 531 12.10 15.97 -20.30
CA ALA A 531 12.67 17.29 -19.97
C ALA A 531 13.39 17.92 -21.15
N ALA A 532 14.03 17.12 -21.99
CA ALA A 532 14.75 17.61 -23.17
C ALA A 532 13.83 18.13 -24.28
N THR A 533 12.58 17.70 -24.34
CA THR A 533 11.63 18.03 -25.40
C THR A 533 10.55 19.01 -24.98
N GLY A 534 10.28 19.13 -23.68
CA GLY A 534 9.10 19.83 -23.14
C GLY A 534 9.26 21.32 -22.88
N GLY A 535 10.39 21.91 -23.15
CA GLY A 535 10.63 23.34 -22.89
C GLY A 535 11.26 23.65 -21.54
N ASN A 536 11.54 24.91 -21.29
CA ASN A 536 12.46 25.37 -20.24
C ASN A 536 12.00 25.21 -18.77
N GLN A 537 10.79 24.74 -18.54
CA GLN A 537 10.20 24.67 -17.18
C GLN A 537 9.84 23.26 -16.76
N GLN A 538 10.27 22.26 -17.50
CA GLN A 538 10.03 20.85 -17.19
C GLN A 538 11.35 20.16 -16.84
N GLY A 539 11.29 19.14 -16.00
CA GLY A 539 12.44 18.36 -15.57
C GLY A 539 12.95 18.71 -14.17
N ALA A 540 14.18 18.33 -13.92
CA ALA A 540 14.90 18.60 -12.68
C ALA A 540 15.70 19.89 -12.79
N PHE A 541 15.86 20.58 -11.67
CA PHE A 541 16.60 21.84 -11.58
C PHE A 541 17.54 21.80 -10.38
N ILE A 542 18.79 22.19 -10.59
CA ILE A 542 19.74 22.35 -9.49
C ILE A 542 19.38 23.62 -8.72
N ARG A 543 19.00 23.44 -7.47
CA ARG A 543 18.69 24.55 -6.55
C ARG A 543 19.95 25.13 -5.94
N THR A 544 20.80 24.28 -5.40
CA THR A 544 22.10 24.64 -4.85
C THR A 544 23.12 23.53 -5.11
N ALA A 545 24.39 23.89 -5.21
CA ALA A 545 25.47 22.92 -5.27
C ALA A 545 26.75 23.53 -4.73
N PRO A 546 26.85 23.71 -3.42
CA PRO A 546 28.02 24.27 -2.77
C PRO A 546 29.24 23.37 -2.95
N HIS A 547 30.39 24.01 -3.10
CA HIS A 547 31.68 23.33 -3.17
C HIS A 547 32.33 23.42 -1.79
N ASN A 548 32.47 22.27 -1.15
CA ASN A 548 33.16 22.16 0.12
C ASN A 548 34.64 21.82 -0.13
N ILE A 549 35.52 22.80 0.16
CA ILE A 549 36.95 22.60 0.11
C ILE A 549 37.43 22.47 1.55
N THR A 550 37.80 21.26 1.96
CA THR A 550 38.37 20.99 3.28
C THR A 550 39.75 20.38 3.11
N GLU A 551 40.63 20.63 4.07
CA GLU A 551 42.04 20.30 4.00
C GLU A 551 42.29 18.77 3.86
N ASP A 552 41.39 17.96 4.42
CA ASP A 552 41.56 16.51 4.52
C ASP A 552 40.65 15.67 3.59
N ASN A 553 39.75 16.29 2.82
CA ASN A 553 38.80 15.56 1.99
C ASN A 553 38.94 15.87 0.50
N PRO A 554 38.69 14.87 -0.37
CA PRO A 554 38.56 15.14 -1.80
C PRO A 554 37.48 16.17 -2.05
N PHE A 555 37.69 16.99 -3.05
CA PHE A 555 36.73 18.03 -3.44
C PHE A 555 35.36 17.39 -3.78
N GLN A 556 34.32 17.82 -3.08
CA GLN A 556 32.98 17.29 -3.21
C GLN A 556 32.00 18.40 -3.58
N VAL A 557 30.95 18.02 -4.30
CA VAL A 557 29.81 18.89 -4.63
C VAL A 557 28.56 18.22 -4.09
N GLU A 558 27.83 18.91 -3.26
CA GLU A 558 26.51 18.50 -2.77
C GLU A 558 25.45 19.21 -3.60
N ALA A 559 24.91 18.52 -4.60
CA ALA A 559 23.86 19.06 -5.45
C ALA A 559 22.49 18.80 -4.82
N ASP A 560 21.73 19.87 -4.62
CA ASP A 560 20.32 19.81 -4.27
C ASP A 560 19.47 20.09 -5.49
N ILE A 561 18.66 19.13 -5.87
CA ILE A 561 17.90 19.09 -7.11
C ILE A 561 16.42 19.09 -6.78
N LEU A 562 15.70 20.07 -7.30
CA LEU A 562 14.25 20.17 -7.22
C LEU A 562 13.62 19.66 -8.52
N PHE A 563 12.53 18.94 -8.42
CA PHE A 563 11.78 18.45 -9.59
C PHE A 563 10.28 18.36 -9.28
N ARG A 564 9.47 18.13 -10.31
CA ARG A 564 8.01 18.19 -10.17
C ARG A 564 7.35 16.84 -9.95
N ASN A 565 7.88 15.78 -10.56
CA ASN A 565 7.29 14.44 -10.54
C ASN A 565 8.35 13.38 -10.86
N LEU A 566 8.01 12.13 -10.61
CA LEU A 566 8.86 10.98 -10.93
C LEU A 566 7.98 9.76 -11.27
N SER A 567 8.61 8.78 -11.88
CA SER A 567 8.08 7.43 -12.00
C SER A 567 9.13 6.41 -11.55
N ILE A 568 8.67 5.29 -11.01
CA ILE A 568 9.55 4.17 -10.67
C ILE A 568 9.12 2.97 -11.50
N THR A 569 10.07 2.36 -12.16
CA THR A 569 9.87 1.08 -12.86
C THR A 569 10.68 0.01 -12.16
N VAL A 570 10.01 -1.06 -11.75
CA VAL A 570 10.65 -2.22 -11.11
C VAL A 570 10.51 -3.42 -12.04
N GLN A 571 11.62 -4.11 -12.26
CA GLN A 571 11.67 -5.35 -13.01
C GLN A 571 12.17 -6.44 -12.07
N ASP A 572 11.32 -7.41 -11.77
CA ASP A 572 11.65 -8.50 -10.84
C ASP A 572 10.81 -9.76 -11.13
N ALA A 573 10.89 -10.75 -10.25
CA ALA A 573 10.05 -11.95 -10.28
C ALA A 573 8.92 -11.91 -9.25
N GLU A 574 8.79 -10.80 -8.52
CA GLU A 574 7.87 -10.68 -7.41
C GLU A 574 6.44 -10.38 -7.89
N HIS A 575 5.47 -10.97 -7.23
CA HIS A 575 4.07 -10.63 -7.43
C HIS A 575 3.70 -9.48 -6.49
N TYR A 576 3.33 -8.35 -7.06
CA TYR A 576 2.90 -7.20 -6.28
C TYR A 576 1.42 -7.31 -5.97
N TYR A 577 1.13 -7.54 -4.71
CA TYR A 577 -0.21 -7.36 -4.19
C TYR A 577 -0.51 -5.85 -4.13
N PRO A 578 -1.72 -5.45 -4.43
CA PRO A 578 -2.12 -4.08 -4.25
C PRO A 578 -2.11 -3.65 -2.80
#